data_2c6eb000e3836dfaf6044cc3a472549a
#
_entry.id   2c6eb000e3836dfaf6044cc3a472549a
#
_cell.length_a   1.000
_cell.length_b   1.000
_cell.length_c   1.000
_cell.angle_alpha   90.00
_cell.angle_beta   90.00
_cell.angle_gamma   90.00
#
_symmetry.space_group_name_H-M   'P 1'
#
loop_
_entity.id
_entity.type
_entity.pdbx_description
1 polymer ?
#
loop_
_entity_poly.entity_id
_entity_poly.type
_entity_poly.pdbx_seq_one_letter_code
_entity_poly.pdbx_strand_id
1 'polypeptide(L)'
;MARKDLFRKKSLDTVSSPEKLDEYLKVTSPGIWAALAACLAIVVAAVVWMAVGRIPETLELQGILFPGDGTIAAVAAAEGRIQDMRVSAGDVVQPQDIIAVVAQPELAAELEALLSADNPDEETIRAKRQEYLDASVIRAQDSGIVLDAKHTNDQVAANEAVATMARI
;
A
#
# COMPACT_ATOMS: atom_id res chain seq x y z
N MET A 1 0.29 104.24 -22.65
CA MET A 1 1.49 103.46 -22.89
C MET A 1 1.87 102.69 -21.66
N ALA A 2 1.21 101.56 -21.36
CA ALA A 2 1.58 100.74 -20.21
C ALA A 2 0.91 99.34 -20.38
N ARG A 3 1.39 98.47 -21.22
CA ARG A 3 0.86 97.11 -21.37
C ARG A 3 1.93 96.07 -21.78
N LYS A 4 3.20 96.44 -21.69
CA LYS A 4 4.23 95.50 -22.22
C LYS A 4 5.08 94.80 -21.15
N ASP A 5 4.93 95.17 -19.88
CA ASP A 5 5.78 94.60 -18.82
C ASP A 5 5.16 93.52 -17.96
N LEU A 6 3.85 93.25 -18.15
CA LEU A 6 3.13 92.21 -17.34
C LEU A 6 3.38 90.75 -17.75
N PHE A 7 3.83 90.50 -18.97
CA PHE A 7 4.06 89.13 -19.45
C PHE A 7 5.49 88.65 -19.27
N ARG A 8 6.42 89.53 -19.05
CA ARG A 8 7.84 89.15 -19.01
C ARG A 8 8.34 88.77 -17.62
N LYS A 9 7.72 89.23 -16.57
CA LYS A 9 8.08 88.82 -15.21
C LYS A 9 7.57 87.50 -14.78
N LYS A 10 6.38 87.13 -15.23
CA LYS A 10 5.76 85.85 -14.83
C LYS A 10 6.38 84.64 -15.48
N SER A 11 7.01 84.81 -16.67
CA SER A 11 7.68 83.65 -17.36
C SER A 11 9.15 83.51 -16.94
N LEU A 12 9.75 84.48 -16.32
CA LEU A 12 11.11 84.38 -15.77
C LEU A 12 11.14 83.82 -14.35
N ASP A 13 10.08 84.04 -13.54
CA ASP A 13 9.98 83.47 -12.22
C ASP A 13 9.65 81.96 -12.23
N THR A 14 9.18 81.43 -13.37
CA THR A 14 8.89 80.01 -13.51
C THR A 14 10.13 79.18 -13.87
N VAL A 15 11.20 79.86 -14.33
CA VAL A 15 12.42 79.14 -14.79
C VAL A 15 13.58 79.24 -13.82
N SER A 16 13.53 80.19 -12.83
CA SER A 16 14.66 80.46 -11.92
C SER A 16 14.41 80.15 -10.46
N SER A 17 13.39 79.29 -10.14
CA SER A 17 13.25 78.78 -8.76
C SER A 17 14.01 77.47 -8.62
N PRO A 18 15.22 77.52 -8.01
CA PRO A 18 15.95 76.24 -7.73
C PRO A 18 15.22 75.30 -6.76
N GLU A 19 14.21 75.86 -6.05
CA GLU A 19 13.40 75.06 -5.10
C GLU A 19 12.47 74.04 -5.74
N LYS A 20 12.17 74.17 -7.06
CA LYS A 20 11.37 73.13 -7.75
C LYS A 20 12.19 71.97 -8.24
N LEU A 21 13.50 72.10 -8.31
CA LEU A 21 14.39 70.95 -8.64
C LEU A 21 14.59 70.02 -7.46
N ASP A 22 14.49 70.52 -6.22
CA ASP A 22 14.58 69.68 -5.02
C ASP A 22 13.34 68.83 -4.79
N GLU A 23 12.19 69.33 -5.28
CA GLU A 23 10.93 68.57 -5.16
C GLU A 23 10.86 67.34 -6.12
N TYR A 24 11.59 67.38 -7.26
CA TYR A 24 11.71 66.27 -8.18
C TYR A 24 12.81 65.26 -7.82
N LEU A 25 13.69 65.60 -6.89
CA LEU A 25 14.78 64.73 -6.43
C LEU A 25 14.45 63.93 -5.16
N LYS A 26 13.21 64.03 -4.65
CA LYS A 26 12.76 63.18 -3.56
C LYS A 26 12.38 61.78 -4.06
N VAL A 27 13.41 61.08 -4.60
CA VAL A 27 13.30 59.75 -5.23
C VAL A 27 12.96 58.68 -4.20
N THR A 28 13.02 58.96 -2.92
CA THR A 28 12.73 58.00 -1.86
C THR A 28 11.66 58.52 -0.92
N SER A 29 10.38 58.28 -1.26
CA SER A 29 9.30 58.46 -0.28
C SER A 29 9.38 57.35 0.79
N PRO A 30 9.05 57.63 2.04
CA PRO A 30 9.04 56.61 3.11
C PRO A 30 8.18 55.40 2.74
N GLY A 31 7.18 55.56 1.87
CA GLY A 31 6.37 54.49 1.34
C GLY A 31 7.15 53.50 0.44
N ILE A 32 8.12 53.99 -0.35
CA ILE A 32 8.95 53.11 -1.21
C ILE A 32 9.89 52.27 -0.33
N TRP A 33 10.44 52.84 0.72
CA TRP A 33 11.26 52.11 1.68
C TRP A 33 10.46 51.06 2.45
N ALA A 34 9.22 51.35 2.81
CA ALA A 34 8.32 50.40 3.45
C ALA A 34 7.97 49.24 2.48
N ALA A 35 7.70 49.54 1.23
CA ALA A 35 7.44 48.50 0.20
C ALA A 35 8.68 47.61 -0.03
N LEU A 36 9.88 48.20 -0.10
CA LEU A 36 11.12 47.45 -0.25
C LEU A 36 11.38 46.51 0.95
N ALA A 37 11.16 47.04 2.18
CA ALA A 37 11.29 46.24 3.40
C ALA A 37 10.27 45.10 3.45
N ALA A 38 9.05 45.34 3.00
CA ALA A 38 8.03 44.29 2.91
C ALA A 38 8.41 43.18 1.90
N CYS A 39 8.91 43.57 0.72
CA CYS A 39 9.42 42.62 -0.26
C CYS A 39 10.60 41.78 0.29
N LEU A 40 11.54 42.47 0.98
CA LEU A 40 12.67 41.78 1.61
C LEU A 40 12.20 40.78 2.67
N ALA A 41 11.23 41.18 3.50
CA ALA A 41 10.66 40.28 4.52
C ALA A 41 10.00 39.05 3.92
N ILE A 42 9.28 39.19 2.80
CA ILE A 42 8.67 38.06 2.08
C ILE A 42 9.75 37.11 1.54
N VAL A 43 10.81 37.64 0.93
CA VAL A 43 11.93 36.84 0.41
C VAL A 43 12.62 36.09 1.55
N VAL A 44 12.90 36.74 2.67
CA VAL A 44 13.50 36.09 3.84
C VAL A 44 12.58 34.99 4.39
N ALA A 45 11.28 35.26 4.51
CA ALA A 45 10.30 34.27 4.95
C ALA A 45 10.26 33.07 4.01
N ALA A 46 10.33 33.28 2.69
CA ALA A 46 10.36 32.19 1.71
C ALA A 46 11.64 31.34 1.82
N VAL A 47 12.80 31.99 2.03
CA VAL A 47 14.07 31.27 2.22
C VAL A 47 14.06 30.47 3.52
N VAL A 48 13.56 31.05 4.61
CA VAL A 48 13.40 30.32 5.89
C VAL A 48 12.44 29.15 5.74
N TRP A 49 11.31 29.33 5.05
CA TRP A 49 10.38 28.25 4.76
C TRP A 49 11.06 27.14 3.94
N MET A 50 11.86 27.49 2.94
CA MET A 50 12.57 26.51 2.11
C MET A 50 13.61 25.71 2.91
N ALA A 51 14.25 26.34 3.91
CA ALA A 51 15.25 25.69 4.75
C ALA A 51 14.65 24.83 5.87
N VAL A 52 13.51 25.22 6.43
CA VAL A 52 12.90 24.58 7.59
C VAL A 52 11.62 23.82 7.23
N GLY A 53 10.98 24.18 6.12
CA GLY A 53 9.74 23.55 5.64
C GLY A 53 9.95 22.08 5.33
N ARG A 54 9.10 21.22 5.91
CA ARG A 54 9.05 19.79 5.62
C ARG A 54 7.75 19.50 4.89
N ILE A 55 7.87 18.90 3.72
CA ILE A 55 6.72 18.39 2.97
C ILE A 55 6.56 16.92 3.39
N PRO A 56 5.48 16.53 4.08
CA PRO A 56 5.25 15.12 4.36
C PRO A 56 4.95 14.41 3.04
N GLU A 57 5.84 13.52 2.61
CA GLU A 57 5.56 12.60 1.53
C GLU A 57 4.83 11.38 2.11
N THR A 58 3.58 11.21 1.76
CA THR A 58 2.82 10.00 2.05
C THR A 58 2.93 9.07 0.86
N LEU A 59 3.64 7.96 1.06
CA LEU A 59 3.65 6.83 0.13
C LEU A 59 2.49 5.91 0.50
N GLU A 60 1.50 5.83 -0.36
CA GLU A 60 0.49 4.77 -0.27
C GLU A 60 1.10 3.46 -0.76
N LEU A 61 1.56 2.65 0.17
CA LEU A 61 1.99 1.28 -0.09
C LEU A 61 0.79 0.37 0.11
N GLN A 62 0.34 -0.24 -0.96
CA GLN A 62 -0.56 -1.38 -0.87
C GLN A 62 0.29 -2.60 -0.52
N GLY A 63 0.15 -3.08 0.69
CA GLY A 63 0.86 -4.25 1.19
C GLY A 63 0.09 -4.88 2.33
N ILE A 64 0.31 -6.18 2.54
CA ILE A 64 -0.23 -6.91 3.68
C ILE A 64 0.85 -6.94 4.74
N LEU A 65 0.55 -6.44 5.94
CA LEU A 65 1.44 -6.56 7.09
C LEU A 65 1.35 -7.99 7.63
N PHE A 66 2.47 -8.70 7.58
CA PHE A 66 2.58 -9.98 8.28
C PHE A 66 3.25 -9.77 9.65
N PRO A 67 2.78 -10.44 10.72
CA PRO A 67 3.58 -10.57 11.93
C PRO A 67 4.91 -11.25 11.59
N GLY A 68 5.97 -10.90 12.32
CA GLY A 68 7.37 -11.27 11.99
C GLY A 68 7.68 -12.76 11.85
N ASP A 69 6.77 -13.64 12.22
CA ASP A 69 6.90 -15.10 12.16
C ASP A 69 6.55 -15.72 10.78
N GLY A 70 6.23 -14.87 9.79
CA GLY A 70 6.02 -15.30 8.42
C GLY A 70 4.64 -15.88 8.13
N THR A 71 4.47 -16.31 6.88
CA THR A 71 3.28 -17.02 6.41
C THR A 71 3.55 -18.51 6.37
N ILE A 72 2.54 -19.30 6.69
CA ILE A 72 2.53 -20.76 6.59
C ILE A 72 1.57 -21.12 5.46
N ALA A 73 1.98 -22.03 4.59
CA ALA A 73 1.13 -22.57 3.55
C ALA A 73 0.66 -23.97 3.93
N ALA A 74 -0.65 -24.20 3.85
CA ALA A 74 -1.18 -25.54 3.83
C ALA A 74 -1.08 -26.08 2.40
N VAL A 75 -0.27 -27.11 2.20
CA VAL A 75 0.03 -27.67 0.88
C VAL A 75 -0.69 -29.00 0.66
N ALA A 76 -1.04 -29.28 -0.59
CA ALA A 76 -1.60 -30.56 -0.99
C ALA A 76 -0.49 -31.63 -0.96
N ALA A 77 -0.76 -32.78 -0.33
CA ALA A 77 0.18 -33.91 -0.30
C ALA A 77 0.30 -34.61 -1.67
N ALA A 78 -0.78 -34.63 -2.44
CA ALA A 78 -0.84 -35.20 -3.77
C ALA A 78 -1.64 -34.33 -4.73
N GLU A 79 -1.47 -34.57 -6.02
CA GLU A 79 -2.28 -33.85 -7.03
C GLU A 79 -3.73 -34.32 -6.98
N GLY A 80 -4.65 -33.44 -7.28
CA GLY A 80 -6.06 -33.73 -7.29
C GLY A 80 -6.95 -32.52 -7.44
N ARG A 81 -8.25 -32.76 -7.26
CA ARG A 81 -9.24 -31.67 -7.27
C ARG A 81 -9.78 -31.44 -5.87
N ILE A 82 -9.86 -30.18 -5.46
CA ILE A 82 -10.45 -29.78 -4.17
C ILE A 82 -11.95 -30.16 -4.21
N GLN A 83 -12.34 -31.10 -3.39
CA GLN A 83 -13.72 -31.57 -3.28
C GLN A 83 -14.52 -30.69 -2.29
N ASP A 84 -13.90 -30.33 -1.20
CA ASP A 84 -14.51 -29.52 -0.15
C ASP A 84 -13.46 -28.57 0.43
N MET A 85 -13.80 -27.29 0.50
CA MET A 85 -12.99 -26.25 1.16
C MET A 85 -13.73 -25.81 2.42
N ARG A 86 -13.10 -25.96 3.59
CA ARG A 86 -13.74 -25.72 4.89
C ARG A 86 -13.36 -24.38 5.52
N VAL A 87 -12.42 -23.68 4.92
CA VAL A 87 -11.94 -22.39 5.41
C VAL A 87 -12.03 -21.33 4.34
N SER A 88 -12.18 -20.09 4.75
CA SER A 88 -12.22 -18.90 3.91
C SER A 88 -11.24 -17.87 4.41
N ALA A 89 -10.87 -16.90 3.56
CA ALA A 89 -10.04 -15.79 3.97
C ALA A 89 -10.66 -15.04 5.16
N GLY A 90 -9.87 -14.84 6.21
CA GLY A 90 -10.29 -14.23 7.47
C GLY A 90 -10.63 -15.22 8.58
N ASP A 91 -10.75 -16.52 8.29
CA ASP A 91 -11.03 -17.54 9.31
C ASP A 91 -9.79 -17.80 10.18
N VAL A 92 -10.05 -18.07 11.47
CA VAL A 92 -9.02 -18.50 12.41
C VAL A 92 -9.01 -20.01 12.49
N VAL A 93 -7.85 -20.61 12.26
CA VAL A 93 -7.65 -22.06 12.31
C VAL A 93 -6.71 -22.45 13.43
N GLN A 94 -6.93 -23.66 13.97
CA GLN A 94 -6.08 -24.28 15.00
C GLN A 94 -5.31 -25.46 14.39
N PRO A 95 -4.21 -25.90 15.02
CA PRO A 95 -3.49 -27.09 14.60
C PRO A 95 -4.43 -28.30 14.50
N GLN A 96 -4.29 -29.08 13.41
CA GLN A 96 -5.12 -30.24 13.07
C GLN A 96 -6.52 -29.92 12.52
N ASP A 97 -6.95 -28.66 12.41
CA ASP A 97 -8.19 -28.31 11.73
C ASP A 97 -8.12 -28.71 10.25
N ILE A 98 -9.22 -29.23 9.72
CA ILE A 98 -9.30 -29.61 8.32
C ILE A 98 -9.52 -28.35 7.47
N ILE A 99 -8.56 -28.06 6.60
CA ILE A 99 -8.59 -26.93 5.68
C ILE A 99 -9.35 -27.29 4.40
N ALA A 100 -8.98 -28.42 3.80
CA ALA A 100 -9.58 -28.87 2.55
C ALA A 100 -9.56 -30.41 2.44
N VAL A 101 -10.43 -30.90 1.58
CA VAL A 101 -10.44 -32.30 1.16
C VAL A 101 -10.20 -32.33 -0.35
N VAL A 102 -9.18 -33.10 -0.76
CA VAL A 102 -8.77 -33.26 -2.15
C VAL A 102 -9.19 -34.67 -2.60
N ALA A 103 -9.88 -34.77 -3.74
CA ALA A 103 -10.27 -36.06 -4.31
C ALA A 103 -9.03 -36.82 -4.81
N GLN A 104 -8.93 -38.07 -4.37
CA GLN A 104 -7.86 -39.01 -4.77
C GLN A 104 -8.49 -40.26 -5.44
N PRO A 105 -8.92 -40.15 -6.71
CA PRO A 105 -9.68 -41.21 -7.35
C PRO A 105 -8.86 -42.48 -7.55
N GLU A 106 -7.56 -42.36 -7.77
CA GLU A 106 -6.68 -43.55 -7.96
C GLU A 106 -6.53 -44.33 -6.66
N LEU A 107 -6.19 -43.66 -5.55
CA LEU A 107 -6.07 -44.28 -4.24
C LEU A 107 -7.40 -44.85 -3.75
N ALA A 108 -8.52 -44.18 -4.06
CA ALA A 108 -9.86 -44.70 -3.75
C ALA A 108 -10.15 -46.00 -4.50
N ALA A 109 -9.84 -46.06 -5.79
CA ALA A 109 -10.03 -47.27 -6.61
C ALA A 109 -9.13 -48.43 -6.14
N GLU A 110 -7.88 -48.15 -5.78
CA GLU A 110 -6.98 -49.17 -5.21
C GLU A 110 -7.52 -49.72 -3.87
N LEU A 111 -7.98 -48.83 -2.99
CA LEU A 111 -8.56 -49.26 -1.71
C LEU A 111 -9.82 -50.10 -1.91
N GLU A 112 -10.68 -49.71 -2.85
CA GLU A 112 -11.89 -50.49 -3.20
C GLU A 112 -11.54 -51.87 -3.77
N ALA A 113 -10.52 -51.96 -4.63
CA ALA A 113 -10.02 -53.22 -5.16
C ALA A 113 -9.50 -54.16 -4.05
N LEU A 114 -8.75 -53.61 -3.08
CA LEU A 114 -8.27 -54.39 -1.93
C LEU A 114 -9.42 -54.90 -1.04
N LEU A 115 -10.44 -54.05 -0.82
CA LEU A 115 -11.62 -54.43 -0.02
C LEU A 115 -12.47 -55.49 -0.70
N SER A 116 -12.42 -55.60 -2.03
CA SER A 116 -13.17 -56.56 -2.85
C SER A 116 -12.43 -57.87 -3.08
N ALA A 117 -11.17 -57.99 -2.62
CA ALA A 117 -10.38 -59.22 -2.78
C ALA A 117 -10.92 -60.38 -1.93
N ASP A 118 -10.78 -61.59 -2.43
CA ASP A 118 -11.31 -62.82 -1.80
C ASP A 118 -10.64 -63.17 -0.45
N ASN A 119 -9.43 -62.63 -0.19
CA ASN A 119 -8.70 -62.80 1.06
C ASN A 119 -7.97 -61.50 1.41
N PRO A 120 -8.68 -60.49 1.92
CA PRO A 120 -8.11 -59.19 2.18
C PRO A 120 -7.15 -59.23 3.38
N ASP A 121 -5.92 -58.77 3.17
CA ASP A 121 -4.97 -58.56 4.26
C ASP A 121 -5.35 -57.25 5.02
N GLU A 122 -5.79 -57.44 6.26
CA GLU A 122 -6.22 -56.30 7.09
C GLU A 122 -5.12 -55.25 7.33
N GLU A 123 -3.85 -55.69 7.38
CA GLU A 123 -2.73 -54.76 7.61
C GLU A 123 -2.50 -53.88 6.37
N THR A 124 -2.54 -54.49 5.19
CA THR A 124 -2.44 -53.77 3.91
C THR A 124 -3.62 -52.81 3.71
N ILE A 125 -4.84 -53.21 4.08
CA ILE A 125 -6.02 -52.33 4.01
C ILE A 125 -5.87 -51.14 4.96
N ARG A 126 -5.40 -51.36 6.19
CA ARG A 126 -5.16 -50.26 7.15
C ARG A 126 -4.11 -49.27 6.64
N ALA A 127 -2.98 -49.78 6.12
CA ALA A 127 -1.91 -48.93 5.56
C ALA A 127 -2.44 -48.11 4.38
N LYS A 128 -3.18 -48.74 3.45
CA LYS A 128 -3.71 -48.03 2.27
C LYS A 128 -4.80 -47.01 2.64
N ARG A 129 -5.61 -47.33 3.64
CA ARG A 129 -6.59 -46.36 4.16
C ARG A 129 -5.92 -45.15 4.79
N GLN A 130 -4.83 -45.36 5.53
CA GLN A 130 -4.08 -44.26 6.11
C GLN A 130 -3.45 -43.39 5.01
N GLU A 131 -2.83 -43.99 4.01
CA GLU A 131 -2.29 -43.32 2.84
C GLU A 131 -3.35 -42.46 2.12
N TYR A 132 -4.55 -43.04 1.91
CA TYR A 132 -5.68 -42.30 1.32
C TYR A 132 -6.09 -41.11 2.15
N LEU A 133 -6.18 -41.22 3.49
CA LEU A 133 -6.55 -40.16 4.38
C LEU A 133 -5.47 -39.04 4.40
N ASP A 134 -4.20 -39.44 4.44
CA ASP A 134 -3.07 -38.47 4.48
C ASP A 134 -2.94 -37.71 3.15
N ALA A 135 -3.28 -38.38 2.02
CA ALA A 135 -3.27 -37.72 0.72
C ALA A 135 -4.51 -36.84 0.48
N SER A 136 -5.67 -37.23 1.04
CA SER A 136 -6.95 -36.58 0.77
C SER A 136 -7.24 -35.44 1.71
N VAL A 137 -6.79 -35.45 2.97
CA VAL A 137 -7.19 -34.47 3.98
C VAL A 137 -6.04 -33.53 4.28
N ILE A 138 -6.21 -32.26 3.92
CA ILE A 138 -5.25 -31.20 4.23
C ILE A 138 -5.63 -30.58 5.58
N ARG A 139 -4.68 -30.58 6.51
CA ARG A 139 -4.85 -30.05 7.87
C ARG A 139 -3.93 -28.85 8.11
N ALA A 140 -4.37 -27.95 9.00
CA ALA A 140 -3.52 -26.89 9.53
C ALA A 140 -2.39 -27.50 10.37
N GLN A 141 -1.15 -27.06 10.15
CA GLN A 141 0.00 -27.46 10.96
C GLN A 141 0.15 -26.60 12.21
N ASP A 142 -0.20 -25.31 12.10
CA ASP A 142 -0.12 -24.31 13.16
C ASP A 142 -1.42 -23.50 13.26
N SER A 143 -1.54 -22.73 14.35
CA SER A 143 -2.64 -21.75 14.49
C SER A 143 -2.35 -20.51 13.62
N GLY A 144 -3.39 -19.97 13.04
CA GLY A 144 -3.25 -18.79 12.19
C GLY A 144 -4.56 -18.24 11.67
N ILE A 145 -4.47 -17.09 11.02
CA ILE A 145 -5.57 -16.50 10.25
C ILE A 145 -5.34 -16.83 8.77
N VAL A 146 -6.35 -17.37 8.12
CA VAL A 146 -6.33 -17.65 6.68
C VAL A 146 -6.32 -16.32 5.92
N LEU A 147 -5.30 -16.10 5.10
CA LEU A 147 -5.15 -14.91 4.26
C LEU A 147 -5.78 -15.11 2.91
N ASP A 148 -5.53 -16.27 2.33
CA ASP A 148 -6.01 -16.68 1.02
C ASP A 148 -6.25 -18.18 0.99
N ALA A 149 -7.28 -18.61 0.27
CA ALA A 149 -7.65 -20.00 0.11
C ALA A 149 -8.16 -20.25 -1.32
N LYS A 150 -7.81 -21.37 -1.88
CA LYS A 150 -8.36 -21.83 -3.17
C LYS A 150 -9.86 -22.14 -3.06
N HIS A 151 -10.48 -22.35 -4.19
CA HIS A 151 -11.91 -22.65 -4.23
C HIS A 151 -12.18 -24.13 -4.42
N THR A 152 -13.39 -24.55 -4.02
CA THR A 152 -13.91 -25.89 -4.33
C THR A 152 -13.94 -26.09 -5.85
N ASN A 153 -13.53 -27.27 -6.30
CA ASN A 153 -13.31 -27.67 -7.69
C ASN A 153 -12.03 -27.18 -8.36
N ASP A 154 -11.19 -26.38 -7.70
CA ASP A 154 -9.87 -26.07 -8.23
C ASP A 154 -8.99 -27.32 -8.29
N GLN A 155 -8.13 -27.37 -9.32
CA GLN A 155 -7.14 -28.44 -9.45
C GLN A 155 -5.86 -27.98 -8.72
N VAL A 156 -5.25 -28.89 -7.99
CA VAL A 156 -4.01 -28.66 -7.25
C VAL A 156 -2.98 -29.71 -7.60
N ALA A 157 -1.73 -29.27 -7.72
CA ALA A 157 -0.59 -30.17 -7.87
C ALA A 157 -0.05 -30.59 -6.50
N ALA A 158 0.76 -31.64 -6.47
CA ALA A 158 1.47 -32.05 -5.27
C ALA A 158 2.39 -30.91 -4.78
N ASN A 159 2.38 -30.65 -3.48
CA ASN A 159 3.09 -29.55 -2.81
C ASN A 159 2.62 -28.14 -3.21
N GLU A 160 1.49 -28.00 -3.87
CA GLU A 160 0.90 -26.70 -4.15
C GLU A 160 0.14 -26.17 -2.93
N ALA A 161 0.28 -24.84 -2.66
CA ALA A 161 -0.43 -24.20 -1.57
C ALA A 161 -1.94 -24.17 -1.85
N VAL A 162 -2.73 -24.71 -0.92
CA VAL A 162 -4.20 -24.69 -0.95
C VAL A 162 -4.75 -23.55 -0.13
N ALA A 163 -4.10 -23.20 0.96
CA ALA A 163 -4.37 -22.03 1.76
C ALA A 163 -3.08 -21.44 2.30
N THR A 164 -3.05 -20.12 2.41
CA THR A 164 -1.95 -19.37 3.03
C THR A 164 -2.44 -18.72 4.31
N MET A 165 -1.72 -18.89 5.40
CA MET A 165 -2.10 -18.42 6.73
C MET A 165 -1.01 -17.54 7.31
N ALA A 166 -1.41 -16.52 8.11
CA ALA A 166 -0.52 -15.79 8.99
C ALA A 166 -0.54 -16.45 10.37
N ARG A 167 0.63 -16.77 10.90
CA ARG A 167 0.76 -17.32 12.27
C ARG A 167 0.30 -16.29 13.30
N ILE A 168 -0.42 -16.74 14.32
CA ILE A 168 -0.87 -15.95 15.45
C ILE A 168 -0.06 -16.30 16.69
#